data_84afa4edd1c43821993a8fe4e77a0b58
#
_entry.id   84afa4edd1c43821993a8fe4e77a0b58
#
_cell.length_a   1.000
_cell.length_b   1.000
_cell.length_c   1.000
_cell.angle_alpha   90.00
_cell.angle_beta   90.00
_cell.angle_gamma   90.00
#
_symmetry.space_group_name_H-M   'P 1'
#
loop_
_entity.id
_entity.type
_entity.pdbx_description
1 polymer ?
#
loop_
_entity_poly.entity_id
_entity_poly.type
_entity_poly.pdbx_seq_one_letter_code
_entity_poly.pdbx_strand_id
1 'polypeptide(L)' 'MEMDERKIRILEAIINDYIKTAEPVGSRTIAKKYNLGISSATIRNEMADLEDMGYLEQLHSSSGRKPSDKGY' A
#
# COMPACT_ATOMS: atom_id res chain seq x y z
N MET A 1 8.05 -9.88 -10.99
CA MET A 1 8.13 -8.50 -10.45
C MET A 1 9.17 -8.45 -9.35
N GLU A 2 9.94 -7.40 -9.35
CA GLU A 2 10.96 -7.19 -8.35
C GLU A 2 10.56 -6.05 -7.40
N MET A 3 10.97 -6.16 -6.14
CA MET A 3 10.82 -5.09 -5.19
C MET A 3 11.79 -3.96 -5.57
N ASP A 4 11.28 -2.75 -5.71
CA ASP A 4 12.10 -1.58 -6.01
C ASP A 4 11.88 -0.50 -4.96
N GLU A 5 12.65 0.59 -5.04
CA GLU A 5 12.59 1.65 -4.06
C GLU A 5 11.20 2.27 -3.96
N ARG A 6 10.53 2.46 -5.09
CA ARG A 6 9.19 3.05 -5.09
C ARG A 6 8.18 2.14 -4.39
N LYS A 7 8.24 0.84 -4.67
CA LYS A 7 7.37 -0.13 -3.99
C LYS A 7 7.65 -0.17 -2.50
N ILE A 8 8.92 -0.12 -2.11
CA ILE A 8 9.30 -0.13 -0.69
C ILE A 8 8.72 1.09 0.02
N ARG A 9 8.84 2.28 -0.58
CA ARG A 9 8.33 3.52 0.01
C ARG A 9 6.81 3.47 0.17
N ILE A 10 6.12 2.96 -0.82
CA ILE A 10 4.66 2.82 -0.77
C ILE A 10 4.27 1.81 0.29
N LEU A 11 4.94 0.67 0.34
CA LEU A 11 4.66 -0.36 1.35
C LEU A 11 4.88 0.18 2.76
N GLU A 12 5.98 0.90 2.99
CA GLU A 12 6.26 1.51 4.28
C GLU A 12 5.17 2.49 4.70
N ALA A 13 4.69 3.31 3.75
CA ALA A 13 3.62 4.26 4.03
C ALA A 13 2.33 3.54 4.41
N ILE A 14 2.02 2.44 3.73
CA ILE A 14 0.82 1.65 4.02
C ILE A 14 0.94 1.02 5.41
N ILE A 15 2.10 0.45 5.73
CA ILE A 15 2.32 -0.17 7.04
C ILE A 15 2.16 0.87 8.15
N ASN A 16 2.79 2.03 7.99
CA ASN A 16 2.70 3.09 8.99
C ASN A 16 1.26 3.56 9.19
N ASP A 17 0.52 3.73 8.10
CA ASP A 17 -0.87 4.18 8.21
C ASP A 17 -1.73 3.09 8.86
N TYR A 18 -1.54 1.85 8.47
CA TYR A 18 -2.30 0.74 9.03
C TYR A 18 -2.06 0.58 10.54
N ILE A 19 -0.80 0.75 10.96
CA ILE A 19 -0.47 0.67 12.39
C ILE A 19 -1.22 1.74 13.18
N LYS A 20 -1.37 2.94 12.61
CA LYS A 20 -2.04 4.05 13.28
C LYS A 20 -3.56 3.91 13.30
N THR A 21 -4.15 3.40 12.24
CA THR A 21 -5.61 3.40 12.08
C THR A 21 -6.25 2.04 12.26
N ALA A 22 -5.48 0.95 12.10
CA ALA A 22 -5.96 -0.43 12.08
C ALA A 22 -7.04 -0.65 11.01
N GLU A 23 -7.02 0.17 9.96
CA GLU A 23 -7.97 0.08 8.86
C GLU A 23 -7.25 -0.09 7.54
N PRO A 24 -7.86 -0.79 6.56
CA PRO A 24 -7.27 -0.91 5.24
C PRO A 24 -7.00 0.45 4.61
N VAL A 25 -5.95 0.54 3.83
CA VAL A 25 -5.43 1.81 3.31
C VAL A 25 -5.64 1.87 1.81
N GLY A 26 -6.24 2.96 1.33
CA GLY A 26 -6.45 3.18 -0.10
C GLY A 26 -5.36 4.06 -0.70
N SER A 27 -5.24 4.00 -2.03
CA SER A 27 -4.21 4.78 -2.75
C SER A 27 -4.38 6.28 -2.58
N ARG A 28 -5.62 6.77 -2.52
CA ARG A 28 -5.87 8.20 -2.32
C ARG A 28 -5.41 8.67 -0.95
N THR A 29 -5.61 7.84 0.06
CA THR A 29 -5.17 8.15 1.42
C THR A 29 -3.66 8.31 1.46
N ILE A 30 -2.95 7.37 0.84
CA ILE A 30 -1.49 7.43 0.78
C ILE A 30 -1.02 8.66 0.00
N ALA A 31 -1.67 8.95 -1.14
CA ALA A 31 -1.30 10.10 -1.94
C ALA A 31 -1.48 11.42 -1.18
N LYS A 32 -2.51 11.51 -0.32
CA LYS A 32 -2.80 12.73 0.43
C LYS A 32 -1.96 12.88 1.69
N LYS A 33 -1.78 11.78 2.43
CA LYS A 33 -1.09 11.84 3.73
C LYS A 33 0.42 11.82 3.61
N TYR A 34 0.93 11.14 2.60
CA TYR A 34 2.37 10.93 2.44
C TYR A 34 2.81 11.55 1.13
N ASN A 35 3.65 12.56 1.20
CA ASN A 35 4.11 13.28 0.03
C ASN A 35 5.18 12.48 -0.71
N LEU A 36 4.76 11.48 -1.45
CA LEU A 36 5.68 10.59 -2.18
C LEU A 36 6.02 11.11 -3.57
N GLY A 37 5.37 12.19 -4.01
CA GLY A 37 5.59 12.71 -5.35
C GLY A 37 5.05 11.79 -6.45
N ILE A 38 4.08 10.97 -6.13
CA ILE A 38 3.53 9.97 -7.04
C ILE A 38 2.01 10.12 -7.06
N SER A 39 1.40 10.00 -8.25
CA SER A 39 -0.05 10.10 -8.37
C SER A 39 -0.75 8.93 -7.70
N SER A 40 -2.01 9.13 -7.31
CA SER A 40 -2.79 8.05 -6.71
C SER A 40 -2.98 6.87 -7.66
N ALA A 41 -3.05 7.14 -8.97
CA ALA A 41 -3.18 6.08 -9.97
C ALA A 41 -1.92 5.20 -9.99
N THR A 42 -0.74 5.82 -9.93
CA THR A 42 0.52 5.08 -9.90
C THR A 42 0.64 4.30 -8.59
N ILE A 43 0.26 4.91 -7.46
CA ILE A 43 0.27 4.22 -6.17
C ILE A 43 -0.64 2.99 -6.22
N ARG A 44 -1.82 3.14 -6.82
CA ARG A 44 -2.75 2.03 -6.97
C ARG A 44 -2.14 0.87 -7.76
N ASN A 45 -1.44 1.18 -8.85
CA ASN A 45 -0.78 0.16 -9.65
C ASN A 45 0.32 -0.55 -8.88
N GLU A 46 1.11 0.21 -8.11
CA GLU A 46 2.16 -0.38 -7.28
C GLU A 46 1.55 -1.24 -6.17
N MET A 47 0.41 -0.82 -5.62
CA MET A 47 -0.29 -1.62 -4.61
C MET A 47 -0.76 -2.96 -5.18
N ALA A 48 -1.23 -2.97 -6.44
CA ALA A 48 -1.62 -4.20 -7.10
C ALA A 48 -0.42 -5.14 -7.26
N ASP A 49 0.72 -4.60 -7.63
CA ASP A 49 1.95 -5.39 -7.73
C ASP A 49 2.36 -5.95 -6.37
N LEU A 50 2.29 -5.14 -5.32
CA LEU A 50 2.63 -5.57 -3.97
C LEU A 50 1.67 -6.66 -3.48
N GLU A 51 0.42 -6.59 -3.86
CA GLU A 51 -0.55 -7.63 -3.55
C GLU A 51 -0.19 -8.94 -4.25
N ASP A 52 0.13 -8.86 -5.54
CA ASP A 52 0.54 -10.03 -6.31
C ASP A 52 1.82 -10.66 -5.75
N MET A 53 2.72 -9.84 -5.22
CA MET A 53 3.96 -10.32 -4.60
C MET A 53 3.75 -10.86 -3.18
N GLY A 54 2.55 -10.72 -2.63
CA GLY A 54 2.21 -11.25 -1.32
C GLY A 54 2.48 -10.32 -0.15
N TYR A 55 2.85 -9.06 -0.39
CA TYR A 55 3.12 -8.10 0.69
C TYR A 55 1.86 -7.41 1.20
N LEU A 56 0.83 -7.33 0.38
CA LEU A 56 -0.44 -6.71 0.76
C LEU A 56 -1.58 -7.69 0.55
N GLU A 57 -2.66 -7.46 1.29
CA GLU A 57 -3.90 -8.23 1.17
C GLU A 57 -5.07 -7.29 0.99
N GLN A 58 -6.02 -7.69 0.15
CA GLN A 58 -7.28 -6.97 0.04
C GLN A 58 -8.30 -7.63 0.95
N LEU A 59 -8.90 -6.86 1.83
CA LEU A 59 -9.97 -7.37 2.67
C LEU A 59 -11.24 -7.51 1.83
N HIS A 60 -12.01 -8.52 2.17
CA HIS A 60 -13.28 -8.78 1.50
C HIS A 60 -14.17 -7.54 1.55
N SER A 61 -14.73 -7.15 0.42
CA SER A 61 -15.62 -6.00 0.26
C SER A 61 -14.99 -4.65 0.57
N SER A 62 -13.67 -4.57 0.69
CA SER A 62 -12.97 -3.31 0.92
C SER A 62 -12.17 -2.92 -0.31
N SER A 63 -12.10 -1.59 -0.60
CA SER A 63 -11.24 -1.09 -1.66
C SER A 63 -9.81 -0.84 -1.18
N GLY A 64 -9.58 -0.89 0.15
CA GLY A 64 -8.26 -0.67 0.71
C GLY A 64 -7.45 -1.93 0.81
N ARG A 65 -6.20 -1.77 1.22
CA ARG A 65 -5.26 -2.88 1.39
C ARG A 65 -4.67 -2.84 2.78
N LYS A 66 -4.31 -3.99 3.32
CA LYS A 66 -3.57 -4.07 4.57
C LYS A 66 -2.30 -4.88 4.35
N PRO A 67 -1.25 -4.67 5.17
CA PRO A 67 -0.06 -5.49 5.06
C PRO A 67 -0.36 -6.95 5.39
N SER A 68 0.22 -7.86 4.62
CA SER A 68 0.19 -9.28 4.95
C SER A 68 1.27 -9.57 6.00
N ASP A 69 1.30 -10.79 6.51
CA ASP A 69 2.38 -11.20 7.43
C ASP A 69 3.75 -11.01 6.78
N LYS A 70 3.85 -11.31 5.49
CA LYS A 70 5.08 -11.11 4.73
C LYS A 70 5.43 -9.63 4.59
N GLY A 71 4.41 -8.75 4.50
CA GLY A 71 4.62 -7.31 4.32
C GLY A 71 5.16 -6.63 5.56
N TYR A 72 4.86 -7.15 6.74
CA TYR A 72 5.43 -6.61 7.96
C TYR A 72 6.93 -6.95 8.01
#